data_c477a6d97d1b124a011cd756b3da4c93
#
_entry.id   c477a6d97d1b124a011cd756b3da4c93
#
_cell.length_a   1.000
_cell.length_b   1.000
_cell.length_c   1.000
_cell.angle_alpha   90.00
_cell.angle_beta   90.00
_cell.angle_gamma   90.00
#
_symmetry.space_group_name_H-M   'P 1'
#
loop_
_entity.id
_entity.type
_entity.pdbx_description
1 polymer ?
#
loop_
_entity_poly.entity_id
_entity_poly.type
_entity_poly.pdbx_seq_one_letter_code
_entity_poly.pdbx_strand_id
1 'polypeptide(L)'
;MPRVYLSLGSNVGDRPALLREAVRRLGRLDAVEVVAASRLYEAEPWEHQPGLTRGETPWYLNCVVAVETTLPPQALLREMQALEQALGRARPAGTPEAGRFAPRTLDIDILFYGDTVLSVPDDLHIPHLLLAERAFVLRPLADIAPDLEHPTLYRTIHELLAELADEHDVRPGDYPVRWFED
;
A
#
# COMPACT_ATOMS: atom_id res chain seq x y z
N MET A 1 -4.91 19.28 -8.36
CA MET A 1 -4.47 18.52 -7.16
C MET A 1 -3.46 17.46 -7.62
N PRO A 2 -2.35 17.23 -6.93
CA PRO A 2 -1.44 16.15 -7.29
C PRO A 2 -2.15 14.80 -7.13
N ARG A 3 -1.84 13.87 -8.05
CA ARG A 3 -2.26 12.49 -7.95
C ARG A 3 -1.29 11.73 -7.07
N VAL A 4 -1.82 10.99 -6.14
CA VAL A 4 -1.06 10.21 -5.15
C VAL A 4 -1.46 8.75 -5.25
N TYR A 5 -0.50 7.85 -5.17
CA TYR A 5 -0.75 6.41 -5.16
C TYR A 5 -0.43 5.88 -3.77
N LEU A 6 -1.39 5.17 -3.20
CA LEU A 6 -1.33 4.57 -1.87
C LEU A 6 -1.37 3.05 -1.98
N SER A 7 -0.43 2.36 -1.36
CA SER A 7 -0.51 0.91 -1.18
C SER A 7 -1.25 0.61 0.12
N LEU A 8 -2.25 -0.26 0.06
CA LEU A 8 -2.99 -0.73 1.21
C LEU A 8 -2.83 -2.24 1.34
N GLY A 9 -2.56 -2.72 2.56
CA GLY A 9 -2.41 -4.14 2.85
C GLY A 9 -3.01 -4.55 4.18
N SER A 10 -3.53 -5.79 4.23
CA SER A 10 -4.08 -6.40 5.46
C SER A 10 -3.81 -7.91 5.45
N ASN A 11 -3.43 -8.48 6.60
CA ASN A 11 -3.25 -9.94 6.76
C ASN A 11 -4.01 -10.52 7.96
N VAL A 12 -4.90 -9.76 8.58
CA VAL A 12 -5.65 -10.15 9.77
C VAL A 12 -7.12 -9.75 9.66
N GLY A 13 -8.00 -10.62 10.15
CA GLY A 13 -9.44 -10.35 10.22
C GLY A 13 -10.14 -10.45 8.87
N ASP A 14 -11.23 -9.72 8.72
CA ASP A 14 -11.94 -9.58 7.43
C ASP A 14 -11.20 -8.59 6.54
N ARG A 15 -10.14 -9.08 5.88
CA ARG A 15 -9.25 -8.28 5.04
C ARG A 15 -9.99 -7.48 3.96
N PRO A 16 -10.94 -8.05 3.18
CA PRO A 16 -11.68 -7.29 2.18
C PRO A 16 -12.54 -6.17 2.79
N ALA A 17 -13.22 -6.44 3.91
CA ALA A 17 -14.03 -5.43 4.59
C ALA A 17 -13.17 -4.30 5.16
N LEU A 18 -11.99 -4.62 5.72
CA LEU A 18 -11.03 -3.63 6.22
C LEU A 18 -10.52 -2.71 5.10
N LEU A 19 -10.14 -3.28 3.95
CA LEU A 19 -9.67 -2.49 2.80
C LEU A 19 -10.79 -1.62 2.23
N ARG A 20 -12.02 -2.14 2.10
CA ARG A 20 -13.18 -1.37 1.65
C ARG A 20 -13.48 -0.20 2.59
N GLU A 21 -13.49 -0.45 3.90
CA GLU A 21 -13.70 0.59 4.90
C GLU A 21 -12.59 1.66 4.87
N ALA A 22 -11.32 1.25 4.63
CA ALA A 22 -10.22 2.18 4.48
C ALA A 22 -10.44 3.12 3.28
N VAL A 23 -10.79 2.59 2.11
CA VAL A 23 -11.07 3.39 0.90
C VAL A 23 -12.27 4.30 1.11
N ARG A 24 -13.34 3.80 1.75
CA ARG A 24 -14.53 4.59 2.08
C ARG A 24 -14.20 5.77 3.01
N ARG A 25 -13.33 5.56 3.99
CA ARG A 25 -12.89 6.63 4.91
C ARG A 25 -11.97 7.62 4.22
N LEU A 26 -11.07 7.17 3.34
CA LEU A 26 -10.26 8.05 2.48
C LEU A 26 -11.14 9.02 1.70
N GLY A 27 -12.18 8.51 1.04
CA GLY A 27 -13.13 9.33 0.26
C GLY A 27 -14.01 10.27 1.09
N ARG A 28 -13.97 10.20 2.43
CA ARG A 28 -14.67 11.11 3.34
C ARG A 28 -13.80 12.25 3.88
N LEU A 29 -12.51 12.21 3.61
CA LEU A 29 -11.62 13.32 3.95
C LEU A 29 -11.86 14.47 2.98
N ASP A 30 -12.22 15.65 3.46
CA ASP A 30 -12.58 16.83 2.63
C ASP A 30 -11.50 17.22 1.61
N ALA A 31 -10.23 16.88 1.90
CA ALA A 31 -9.09 17.21 1.06
C ALA A 31 -8.60 16.04 0.18
N VAL A 32 -9.36 14.95 0.09
CA VAL A 32 -8.97 13.72 -0.61
C VAL A 32 -10.12 13.24 -1.49
N GLU A 33 -9.84 13.02 -2.76
CA GLU A 33 -10.76 12.39 -3.71
C GLU A 33 -10.18 11.04 -4.17
N VAL A 34 -10.91 9.96 -3.98
CA VAL A 34 -10.53 8.64 -4.50
C VAL A 34 -10.90 8.58 -5.98
N VAL A 35 -9.90 8.40 -6.85
CA VAL A 35 -10.09 8.43 -8.30
C VAL A 35 -10.00 7.06 -8.98
N ALA A 36 -9.28 6.12 -8.38
CA ALA A 36 -9.20 4.74 -8.87
C ALA A 36 -8.73 3.78 -7.77
N ALA A 37 -9.06 2.50 -7.90
CA ALA A 37 -8.45 1.44 -7.13
C ALA A 37 -8.15 0.23 -8.03
N SER A 38 -7.05 -0.45 -7.75
CA SER A 38 -6.67 -1.70 -8.41
C SER A 38 -7.59 -2.86 -8.01
N ARG A 39 -7.45 -4.00 -8.64
CA ARG A 39 -7.96 -5.27 -8.09
C ARG A 39 -7.30 -5.57 -6.75
N LEU A 40 -7.92 -6.48 -5.99
CA LEU A 40 -7.31 -7.06 -4.79
C LEU A 40 -6.38 -8.22 -5.17
N TYR A 41 -5.20 -8.26 -4.54
CA TYR A 41 -4.19 -9.27 -4.77
C TYR A 41 -3.88 -10.02 -3.49
N GLU A 42 -3.93 -11.34 -3.55
CA GLU A 42 -3.36 -12.21 -2.52
C GLU A 42 -1.84 -12.22 -2.68
N ALA A 43 -1.12 -11.92 -1.62
CA ALA A 43 0.33 -11.82 -1.65
C ALA A 43 0.97 -12.61 -0.51
N GLU A 44 1.97 -13.39 -0.87
CA GLU A 44 2.85 -14.04 0.09
C GLU A 44 3.57 -12.97 0.94
N PRO A 45 3.71 -13.18 2.27
CA PRO A 45 4.43 -12.25 3.12
C PRO A 45 5.87 -12.03 2.64
N TRP A 46 6.27 -10.77 2.46
CA TRP A 46 7.64 -10.41 2.11
C TRP A 46 8.64 -10.81 3.20
N GLU A 47 8.23 -10.64 4.44
CA GLU A 47 9.00 -11.06 5.61
C GLU A 47 8.17 -12.03 6.45
N HIS A 48 8.81 -13.07 6.97
CA HIS A 48 8.14 -14.05 7.84
C HIS A 48 8.19 -13.58 9.29
N GLN A 49 7.14 -13.89 10.03
CA GLN A 49 7.14 -13.65 11.47
C GLN A 49 8.20 -14.54 12.14
N PRO A 50 8.96 -14.02 13.14
CA PRO A 50 9.92 -14.82 13.87
C PRO A 50 9.26 -16.06 14.48
N GLY A 51 9.84 -17.22 14.21
CA GLY A 51 9.33 -18.51 14.71
C GLY A 51 8.29 -19.19 13.81
N LEU A 52 7.84 -18.52 12.72
CA LEU A 52 6.96 -19.13 11.72
C LEU A 52 7.73 -19.45 10.44
N THR A 53 7.32 -20.52 9.77
CA THR A 53 7.82 -20.87 8.44
C THR A 53 7.08 -20.08 7.35
N ARG A 54 7.61 -20.14 6.11
CA ARG A 54 7.03 -19.47 4.93
C ARG A 54 5.53 -19.79 4.75
N GLY A 55 5.09 -21.02 5.04
CA GLY A 55 3.69 -21.45 4.88
C GLY A 55 2.78 -21.12 6.05
N GLU A 56 3.31 -20.71 7.19
CA GLU A 56 2.55 -20.45 8.42
C GLU A 56 2.18 -18.98 8.62
N THR A 57 2.91 -18.06 7.95
CA THR A 57 2.60 -16.63 8.02
C THR A 57 1.38 -16.34 7.14
N PRO A 58 0.31 -15.72 7.68
CA PRO A 58 -0.88 -15.40 6.89
C PRO A 58 -0.57 -14.49 5.70
N TRP A 59 -1.14 -14.81 4.55
CA TRP A 59 -1.01 -14.01 3.35
C TRP A 59 -1.70 -12.67 3.49
N TYR A 60 -1.12 -11.66 2.85
CA TYR A 60 -1.70 -10.34 2.74
C TYR A 60 -2.74 -10.28 1.63
N LEU A 61 -3.73 -9.42 1.83
CA LEU A 61 -4.56 -8.90 0.75
C LEU A 61 -4.13 -7.46 0.50
N ASN A 62 -3.69 -7.17 -0.72
CA ASN A 62 -3.12 -5.87 -1.10
C ASN A 62 -3.87 -5.23 -2.26
N CYS A 63 -3.87 -3.91 -2.29
CA CYS A 63 -4.32 -3.10 -3.43
C CYS A 63 -3.53 -1.80 -3.51
N VAL A 64 -3.66 -1.10 -4.63
CA VAL A 64 -3.23 0.28 -4.78
C VAL A 64 -4.44 1.17 -5.06
N VAL A 65 -4.50 2.30 -4.40
CA VAL A 65 -5.55 3.31 -4.56
C VAL A 65 -4.91 4.60 -5.06
N ALA A 66 -5.48 5.18 -6.12
CA ALA A 66 -5.13 6.52 -6.58
C ALA A 66 -6.08 7.53 -5.97
N VAL A 67 -5.51 8.58 -5.40
CA VAL A 67 -6.26 9.72 -4.86
C VAL A 67 -5.74 11.02 -5.44
N GLU A 68 -6.59 12.05 -5.48
CA GLU A 68 -6.18 13.43 -5.66
C GLU A 68 -6.34 14.19 -4.36
N THR A 69 -5.35 15.00 -3.99
CA THR A 69 -5.37 15.66 -2.68
C THR A 69 -4.74 17.04 -2.69
N THR A 70 -5.22 17.92 -1.78
CA THR A 70 -4.59 19.21 -1.48
C THR A 70 -3.71 19.15 -0.22
N LEU A 71 -3.71 18.03 0.51
CA LEU A 71 -2.86 17.85 1.68
C LEU A 71 -1.39 17.74 1.25
N PRO A 72 -0.45 18.46 1.87
CA PRO A 72 0.97 18.21 1.66
C PRO A 72 1.38 16.81 2.15
N PRO A 73 2.50 16.22 1.67
CA PRO A 73 2.89 14.83 1.95
C PRO A 73 2.87 14.42 3.42
N GLN A 74 3.43 15.25 4.31
CA GLN A 74 3.45 14.95 5.75
C GLN A 74 2.06 15.03 6.41
N ALA A 75 1.18 15.91 5.90
CA ALA A 75 -0.20 15.95 6.40
C ALA A 75 -0.97 14.72 5.97
N LEU A 76 -0.81 14.30 4.70
CA LEU A 76 -1.40 13.06 4.19
C LEU A 76 -0.90 11.84 4.98
N LEU A 77 0.41 11.76 5.27
CA LEU A 77 0.97 10.68 6.08
C LEU A 77 0.28 10.59 7.45
N ARG A 78 0.05 11.74 8.12
CA ARG A 78 -0.66 11.75 9.42
C ARG A 78 -2.10 11.23 9.30
N GLU A 79 -2.82 11.59 8.22
CA GLU A 79 -4.16 11.07 7.97
C GLU A 79 -4.15 9.55 7.74
N MET A 80 -3.16 9.03 6.98
CA MET A 80 -3.01 7.59 6.77
C MET A 80 -2.74 6.87 8.09
N GLN A 81 -1.84 7.39 8.92
CA GLN A 81 -1.54 6.82 10.23
C GLN A 81 -2.74 6.86 11.19
N ALA A 82 -3.53 7.93 11.17
CA ALA A 82 -4.76 8.03 11.96
C ALA A 82 -5.80 7.00 11.50
N LEU A 83 -5.91 6.77 10.19
CA LEU A 83 -6.81 5.79 9.60
C LEU A 83 -6.40 4.36 9.97
N GLU A 84 -5.13 4.02 9.90
CA GLU A 84 -4.59 2.74 10.36
C GLU A 84 -4.92 2.47 11.83
N GLN A 85 -4.71 3.47 12.70
CA GLN A 85 -5.02 3.37 14.13
C GLN A 85 -6.52 3.16 14.37
N ALA A 86 -7.36 3.90 13.66
CA ALA A 86 -8.82 3.80 13.79
C ALA A 86 -9.37 2.45 13.31
N LEU A 87 -8.66 1.76 12.42
CA LEU A 87 -9.02 0.43 11.91
C LEU A 87 -8.27 -0.73 12.61
N GLY A 88 -7.70 -0.46 13.78
CA GLY A 88 -7.21 -1.49 14.70
C GLY A 88 -5.71 -1.81 14.61
N ARG A 89 -4.90 -0.97 13.94
CA ARG A 89 -3.45 -1.10 14.03
C ARG A 89 -2.97 -0.74 15.43
N ALA A 90 -2.84 -1.73 16.33
CA ALA A 90 -2.11 -1.53 17.57
C ALA A 90 -0.61 -1.47 17.25
N ARG A 91 0.03 -0.31 17.45
CA ARG A 91 1.50 -0.27 17.51
C ARG A 91 1.91 -0.75 18.91
N PRO A 92 2.59 -1.90 19.05
CA PRO A 92 3.09 -2.31 20.36
C PRO A 92 4.02 -1.22 20.90
N ALA A 93 3.83 -0.84 22.15
CA ALA A 93 4.80 -0.02 22.86
C ALA A 93 6.06 -0.87 23.06
N GLY A 94 7.16 -0.53 22.39
CA GLY A 94 8.40 -1.28 22.47
C GLY A 94 9.39 -0.92 21.37
N THR A 95 10.39 -1.75 21.17
CA THR A 95 11.43 -1.55 20.14
C THR A 95 10.82 -1.56 18.73
N PRO A 96 11.38 -0.81 17.76
CA PRO A 96 10.93 -0.79 16.37
C PRO A 96 10.79 -2.19 15.74
N GLU A 97 11.60 -3.14 16.17
CA GLU A 97 11.60 -4.53 15.71
C GLU A 97 10.35 -5.30 16.13
N ALA A 98 9.79 -5.06 17.32
CA ALA A 98 8.60 -5.75 17.80
C ALA A 98 7.34 -5.43 16.97
N GLY A 99 7.27 -4.23 16.35
CA GLY A 99 6.17 -3.83 15.48
C GLY A 99 6.30 -4.30 14.03
N ARG A 100 7.51 -4.65 13.57
CA ARG A 100 7.80 -5.01 12.17
C ARG A 100 7.08 -6.29 11.74
N PHE A 101 6.96 -7.26 12.64
CA PHE A 101 6.37 -8.58 12.38
C PHE A 101 4.98 -8.76 12.99
N ALA A 102 4.43 -7.72 13.65
CA ALA A 102 3.10 -7.82 14.23
C ALA A 102 2.04 -7.99 13.12
N PRO A 103 1.01 -8.82 13.35
CA PRO A 103 -0.14 -8.89 12.46
C PRO A 103 -0.72 -7.49 12.22
N ARG A 104 -0.94 -7.13 10.94
CA ARG A 104 -1.39 -5.79 10.57
C ARG A 104 -2.81 -5.86 10.07
N THR A 105 -3.74 -5.28 10.83
CA THR A 105 -5.11 -5.12 10.36
C THR A 105 -5.17 -4.27 9.10
N LEU A 106 -4.39 -3.18 9.08
CA LEU A 106 -4.25 -2.29 7.93
C LEU A 106 -2.86 -1.64 7.94
N ASP A 107 -2.25 -1.56 6.77
CA ASP A 107 -1.01 -0.84 6.48
C ASP A 107 -1.22 0.05 5.26
N ILE A 108 -0.84 1.33 5.32
CA ILE A 108 -1.01 2.28 4.22
C ILE A 108 0.30 3.01 3.98
N ASP A 109 0.89 2.79 2.80
CA ASP A 109 2.12 3.44 2.37
C ASP A 109 1.86 4.42 1.23
N ILE A 110 2.47 5.60 1.27
CA ILE A 110 2.48 6.56 0.16
C ILE A 110 3.56 6.11 -0.84
N LEU A 111 3.15 5.70 -2.03
CA LEU A 111 4.05 5.24 -3.09
C LEU A 111 4.61 6.39 -3.92
N PHE A 112 3.71 7.23 -4.44
CA PHE A 112 4.01 8.40 -5.24
C PHE A 112 3.14 9.58 -4.82
N TYR A 113 3.65 10.78 -5.01
CA TYR A 113 2.93 12.03 -4.79
C TYR A 113 3.24 13.00 -5.94
N GLY A 114 2.46 12.94 -7.02
CA GLY A 114 2.81 13.59 -8.27
C GLY A 114 4.24 13.24 -8.69
N ASP A 115 5.01 14.23 -9.11
CA ASP A 115 6.43 14.10 -9.48
C ASP A 115 7.40 14.40 -8.32
N THR A 116 6.88 14.45 -7.09
CA THR A 116 7.65 14.82 -5.90
C THR A 116 8.71 13.75 -5.59
N VAL A 117 9.93 14.21 -5.35
CA VAL A 117 11.00 13.41 -4.74
C VAL A 117 11.31 14.01 -3.38
N LEU A 118 11.05 13.23 -2.31
CA LEU A 118 11.18 13.67 -0.93
C LEU A 118 11.84 12.57 -0.10
N SER A 119 12.79 12.96 0.74
CA SER A 119 13.40 12.04 1.70
C SER A 119 13.51 12.73 3.05
N VAL A 120 12.67 12.30 3.98
CA VAL A 120 12.74 12.70 5.38
C VAL A 120 13.18 11.46 6.16
N PRO A 121 14.41 11.44 6.72
CA PRO A 121 14.93 10.28 7.42
C PRO A 121 13.97 9.78 8.50
N ASP A 122 13.77 8.46 8.57
CA ASP A 122 12.92 7.75 9.53
C ASP A 122 11.42 8.14 9.51
N ASP A 123 10.97 8.93 8.53
CA ASP A 123 9.58 9.41 8.46
C ASP A 123 8.92 9.11 7.11
N LEU A 124 9.38 9.73 6.02
CA LEU A 124 8.70 9.67 4.73
C LEU A 124 9.68 9.71 3.55
N HIS A 125 9.58 8.73 2.66
CA HIS A 125 10.28 8.70 1.38
C HIS A 125 9.28 8.62 0.23
N ILE A 126 9.39 9.53 -0.74
CA ILE A 126 8.59 9.58 -1.95
C ILE A 126 9.53 9.71 -3.16
N PRO A 127 9.50 8.81 -4.13
CA PRO A 127 8.78 7.53 -4.14
C PRO A 127 9.19 6.61 -3.00
N HIS A 128 8.29 5.68 -2.61
CA HIS A 128 8.56 4.72 -1.55
C HIS A 128 9.81 3.88 -1.89
N LEU A 129 10.77 3.77 -0.96
CA LEU A 129 12.10 3.22 -1.22
C LEU A 129 12.11 1.81 -1.84
N LEU A 130 11.22 0.93 -1.40
CA LEU A 130 11.18 -0.47 -1.80
C LEU A 130 10.11 -0.81 -2.84
N LEU A 131 9.44 0.19 -3.41
CA LEU A 131 8.33 -0.09 -4.34
C LEU A 131 8.76 -0.87 -5.58
N ALA A 132 9.95 -0.57 -6.11
CA ALA A 132 10.47 -1.19 -7.32
C ALA A 132 10.95 -2.65 -7.12
N GLU A 133 11.03 -3.12 -5.86
CA GLU A 133 11.51 -4.45 -5.50
C GLU A 133 10.36 -5.40 -5.11
N ARG A 134 9.10 -4.90 -5.05
CA ARG A 134 7.98 -5.62 -4.45
C ARG A 134 6.85 -5.89 -5.43
N ALA A 135 6.64 -7.17 -5.77
CA ALA A 135 5.56 -7.60 -6.66
C ALA A 135 4.17 -7.22 -6.14
N PHE A 136 3.94 -7.29 -4.81
CA PHE A 136 2.67 -6.95 -4.18
C PHE A 136 2.34 -5.45 -4.23
N VAL A 137 3.30 -4.61 -4.60
CA VAL A 137 3.13 -3.18 -4.89
C VAL A 137 3.00 -2.94 -6.40
N LEU A 138 3.94 -3.46 -7.18
CA LEU A 138 4.00 -3.18 -8.63
C LEU A 138 2.83 -3.80 -9.42
N ARG A 139 2.38 -5.01 -9.06
CA ARG A 139 1.24 -5.64 -9.75
C ARG A 139 -0.05 -4.84 -9.63
N PRO A 140 -0.53 -4.49 -8.41
CA PRO A 140 -1.72 -3.67 -8.30
C PRO A 140 -1.52 -2.24 -8.83
N LEU A 141 -0.33 -1.66 -8.72
CA LEU A 141 -0.05 -0.34 -9.28
C LEU A 141 -0.15 -0.35 -10.81
N ALA A 142 0.34 -1.41 -11.47
CA ALA A 142 0.24 -1.57 -12.92
C ALA A 142 -1.22 -1.72 -13.43
N ASP A 143 -2.17 -2.15 -12.59
CA ASP A 143 -3.59 -2.18 -12.95
C ASP A 143 -4.16 -0.79 -13.26
N ILE A 144 -3.65 0.26 -12.58
CA ILE A 144 -4.23 1.60 -12.64
C ILE A 144 -3.28 2.67 -13.18
N ALA A 145 -1.98 2.39 -13.24
CA ALA A 145 -0.97 3.34 -13.67
C ALA A 145 0.25 2.64 -14.32
N PRO A 146 0.07 1.80 -15.38
CA PRO A 146 1.17 1.07 -16.01
C PRO A 146 2.23 1.99 -16.63
N ASP A 147 1.81 3.15 -17.15
CA ASP A 147 2.66 4.10 -17.85
C ASP A 147 3.23 5.19 -16.92
N LEU A 148 2.96 5.12 -15.61
CA LEU A 148 3.53 6.05 -14.64
C LEU A 148 5.06 5.85 -14.58
N GLU A 149 5.80 6.92 -14.85
CA GLU A 149 7.26 6.90 -14.78
C GLU A 149 7.74 7.15 -13.35
N HIS A 150 8.69 6.33 -12.91
CA HIS A 150 9.38 6.54 -11.63
C HIS A 150 10.37 7.70 -11.76
N PRO A 151 10.24 8.80 -10.99
CA PRO A 151 10.95 10.04 -11.23
C PRO A 151 12.47 9.98 -11.06
N THR A 152 13.00 8.93 -10.44
CA THR A 152 14.45 8.75 -10.23
C THR A 152 15.03 7.53 -10.94
N LEU A 153 14.20 6.54 -11.29
CA LEU A 153 14.63 5.36 -12.05
C LEU A 153 14.44 5.53 -13.56
N TYR A 154 13.60 6.50 -13.97
CA TYR A 154 13.28 6.77 -15.38
C TYR A 154 12.76 5.54 -16.12
N ARG A 155 11.91 4.78 -15.44
CA ARG A 155 11.25 3.56 -15.92
C ARG A 155 9.77 3.62 -15.57
N THR A 156 8.94 3.13 -16.47
CA THR A 156 7.50 2.99 -16.20
C THR A 156 7.24 1.85 -15.21
N ILE A 157 6.09 1.89 -14.55
CA ILE A 157 5.66 0.80 -13.65
C ILE A 157 5.60 -0.54 -14.40
N HIS A 158 5.14 -0.53 -15.66
CA HIS A 158 5.13 -1.72 -16.50
C HIS A 158 6.54 -2.29 -16.73
N GLU A 159 7.52 -1.44 -17.03
CA GLU A 159 8.92 -1.85 -17.21
C GLU A 159 9.54 -2.38 -15.91
N LEU A 160 9.31 -1.70 -14.77
CA LEU A 160 9.76 -2.16 -13.47
C LEU A 160 9.18 -3.53 -13.11
N LEU A 161 7.89 -3.75 -13.40
CA LEU A 161 7.24 -5.03 -13.17
C LEU A 161 7.80 -6.14 -14.08
N ALA A 162 8.11 -5.82 -15.35
CA ALA A 162 8.68 -6.78 -16.30
C ALA A 162 10.11 -7.22 -15.92
N GLU A 163 10.88 -6.35 -15.27
CA GLU A 163 12.26 -6.59 -14.84
C GLU A 163 12.37 -7.10 -13.40
N LEU A 164 11.25 -7.20 -12.70
CA LEU A 164 11.22 -7.56 -11.29
C LEU A 164 11.72 -8.97 -11.03
N ALA A 165 12.68 -9.12 -10.12
CA ALA A 165 13.27 -10.40 -9.70
C ALA A 165 12.64 -10.95 -8.39
N ASP A 166 11.47 -10.44 -7.98
CA ASP A 166 10.75 -10.88 -6.78
C ASP A 166 10.11 -12.25 -7.00
N GLU A 167 10.50 -13.24 -6.20
CA GLU A 167 10.02 -14.62 -6.27
C GLU A 167 8.78 -14.90 -5.37
N HIS A 168 8.28 -13.89 -4.66
CA HIS A 168 7.08 -14.06 -3.84
C HIS A 168 5.84 -14.22 -4.72
N ASP A 169 4.97 -15.15 -4.32
CA ASP A 169 3.71 -15.35 -5.04
C ASP A 169 2.75 -14.18 -4.78
N VAL A 170 2.33 -13.55 -5.86
CA VAL A 170 1.34 -12.46 -5.86
C VAL A 170 0.37 -12.72 -6.99
N ARG A 171 -0.90 -12.93 -6.67
CA ARG A 171 -1.94 -13.29 -7.63
C ARG A 171 -3.23 -12.51 -7.41
N PRO A 172 -4.00 -12.22 -8.47
CA PRO A 172 -5.33 -11.63 -8.31
C PRO A 172 -6.21 -12.50 -7.42
N GLY A 173 -6.87 -11.88 -6.45
CA GLY A 173 -7.88 -12.55 -5.65
C GLY A 173 -9.21 -12.67 -6.40
N ASP A 174 -10.07 -13.59 -5.96
CA ASP A 174 -11.41 -13.76 -6.52
C ASP A 174 -12.40 -12.78 -5.86
N TYR A 175 -12.27 -11.51 -6.25
CA TYR A 175 -13.09 -10.40 -5.75
C TYR A 175 -13.65 -9.59 -6.94
N PRO A 176 -14.81 -8.90 -6.76
CA PRO A 176 -15.32 -7.99 -7.78
C PRO A 176 -14.29 -6.92 -8.15
N VAL A 177 -14.22 -6.54 -9.42
CA VAL A 177 -13.30 -5.48 -9.89
C VAL A 177 -13.55 -4.15 -9.15
N ARG A 178 -14.83 -3.84 -8.89
CA ARG A 178 -15.28 -2.64 -8.16
C ARG A 178 -15.53 -2.95 -6.67
N TRP A 179 -14.67 -3.72 -6.05
CA TRP A 179 -14.77 -4.17 -4.66
C TRP A 179 -14.86 -3.03 -3.63
N PHE A 180 -14.43 -1.84 -3.99
CA PHE A 180 -14.40 -0.64 -3.15
C PHE A 180 -15.65 0.24 -3.29
N GLU A 181 -16.50 -0.02 -4.26
CA GLU A 181 -17.81 0.63 -4.41
C GLU A 181 -18.88 -0.17 -3.65
N ASP A 182 -19.85 0.54 -3.04
CA ASP A 182 -20.97 -0.07 -2.32
C ASP A 182 -21.98 -0.72 -3.29
#